data_0321c36929fd0aeac451be44b449bc94
#
_entry.id   0321c36929fd0aeac451be44b449bc94
#
_cell.length_a   1.000
_cell.length_b   1.000
_cell.length_c   1.000
_cell.angle_alpha   90.00
_cell.angle_beta   90.00
_cell.angle_gamma   90.00
#
_symmetry.space_group_name_H-M   'P 1'
#
loop_
_entity.id
_entity.type
_entity.pdbx_description
1 polymer ?
#
loop_
_entity_poly.entity_id
_entity_poly.type
_entity_poly.pdbx_seq_one_letter_code
_entity_poly.pdbx_strand_id
1 'polypeptide(L)'
;MKIAIEAQRIFRPNKHGMDFVALETIRELQKMDHENEYFIFISPGEDRCLESSGNVHIIELKCPTYPLWEQVALPQAVKSIKPDLLHCTSNTAPLHCSVPLVLTLHDIIYLEKRQSSSLSWYQEMGWHYRRLVVPRILPKCKKIITVSLFERKRILEALHLPEEQLVAVYNGFNSHFHLQPKAPKITRKYIDAENYLFFLGNTD
;
A
#
# COMPACT_ATOMS: atom_id res chain seq x y z
N MET A 1 -21.99 -2.12 1.16
CA MET A 1 -21.10 -3.28 0.99
C MET A 1 -20.20 -3.43 2.21
N LYS A 2 -19.72 -4.65 2.48
CA LYS A 2 -18.63 -4.91 3.45
C LYS A 2 -17.29 -4.99 2.72
N ILE A 3 -16.38 -4.08 3.00
CA ILE A 3 -15.10 -3.97 2.33
C ILE A 3 -13.98 -4.27 3.33
N ALA A 4 -13.18 -5.29 3.05
CA ALA A 4 -11.97 -5.58 3.81
C ALA A 4 -10.77 -4.85 3.18
N ILE A 5 -9.94 -4.22 4.00
CA ILE A 5 -8.72 -3.55 3.56
C ILE A 5 -7.52 -4.13 4.33
N GLU A 6 -6.54 -4.66 3.60
CA GLU A 6 -5.24 -4.99 4.15
C GLU A 6 -4.44 -3.70 4.33
N ALA A 7 -4.05 -3.39 5.56
CA ALA A 7 -3.24 -2.24 5.93
C ALA A 7 -2.26 -2.61 7.04
N GLN A 8 -1.61 -3.76 6.92
CA GLN A 8 -0.82 -4.41 7.97
C GLN A 8 0.14 -3.47 8.68
N ARG A 9 0.78 -2.56 7.96
CA ARG A 9 1.95 -1.80 8.46
C ARG A 9 1.65 -0.38 8.90
N ILE A 10 0.39 0.06 8.88
CA ILE A 10 0.06 1.47 9.18
C ILE A 10 0.31 1.85 10.65
N PHE A 11 0.39 0.90 11.58
CA PHE A 11 0.68 1.17 12.99
C PHE A 11 2.17 1.10 13.36
N ARG A 12 3.05 0.89 12.38
CA ARG A 12 4.50 0.96 12.65
C ARG A 12 4.97 2.42 12.79
N PRO A 13 5.95 2.71 13.65
CA PRO A 13 6.47 4.08 13.85
C PRO A 13 7.07 4.68 12.56
N ASN A 14 7.89 3.90 11.86
CA ASN A 14 8.55 4.33 10.62
C ASN A 14 7.79 3.83 9.39
N LYS A 15 6.81 4.61 8.94
CA LYS A 15 6.02 4.30 7.76
C LYS A 15 6.79 4.58 6.46
N HIS A 16 6.60 3.73 5.46
CA HIS A 16 7.04 3.98 4.09
C HIS A 16 5.90 4.55 3.23
N GLY A 17 6.21 4.94 1.99
CA GLY A 17 5.23 5.57 1.10
C GLY A 17 3.94 4.77 0.93
N MET A 18 4.02 3.44 0.73
CA MET A 18 2.84 2.58 0.60
C MET A 18 1.96 2.57 1.85
N ASP A 19 2.57 2.64 3.05
CA ASP A 19 1.82 2.66 4.31
C ASP A 19 1.06 3.99 4.48
N PHE A 20 1.65 5.11 4.03
CA PHE A 20 0.97 6.40 3.99
C PHE A 20 -0.17 6.42 2.98
N VAL A 21 0.03 5.84 1.80
CA VAL A 21 -1.05 5.74 0.80
C VAL A 21 -2.24 4.95 1.38
N ALA A 22 -1.99 3.81 2.01
CA ALA A 22 -3.04 3.02 2.66
C ALA A 22 -3.73 3.82 3.78
N LEU A 23 -2.96 4.43 4.68
CA LEU A 23 -3.49 5.21 5.80
C LEU A 23 -4.36 6.39 5.35
N GLU A 24 -3.84 7.22 4.43
CA GLU A 24 -4.58 8.39 3.96
C GLU A 24 -5.82 7.99 3.14
N THR A 25 -5.74 6.92 2.35
CA THR A 25 -6.93 6.36 1.67
C THR A 25 -8.01 5.97 2.67
N ILE A 26 -7.66 5.27 3.74
CA ILE A 26 -8.62 4.86 4.77
C ILE A 26 -9.20 6.09 5.49
N ARG A 27 -8.37 7.08 5.82
CA ARG A 27 -8.84 8.33 6.45
C ARG A 27 -9.83 9.10 5.59
N GLU A 28 -9.58 9.17 4.28
CA GLU A 28 -10.52 9.83 3.37
C GLU A 28 -11.81 9.01 3.21
N LEU A 29 -11.73 7.69 3.16
CA LEU A 29 -12.92 6.83 3.15
C LEU A 29 -13.76 7.03 4.43
N GLN A 30 -13.14 7.15 5.61
CA GLN A 30 -13.85 7.45 6.85
C GLN A 30 -14.63 8.78 6.80
N LYS A 31 -14.13 9.77 6.05
CA LYS A 31 -14.76 11.09 5.95
C LYS A 31 -15.85 11.14 4.88
N MET A 32 -15.68 10.40 3.80
CA MET A 32 -16.48 10.57 2.58
C MET A 32 -17.56 9.50 2.41
N ASP A 33 -17.32 8.29 2.90
CA ASP A 33 -18.22 7.15 2.68
C ASP A 33 -18.85 6.69 3.99
N HIS A 34 -20.17 6.82 4.04
CA HIS A 34 -20.99 6.40 5.19
C HIS A 34 -21.96 5.27 4.83
N GLU A 35 -21.93 4.78 3.59
CA GLU A 35 -22.82 3.72 3.08
C GLU A 35 -22.18 2.32 3.20
N ASN A 36 -20.85 2.23 3.03
CA ASN A 36 -20.11 0.99 3.10
C ASN A 36 -19.53 0.76 4.50
N GLU A 37 -19.36 -0.51 4.85
CA GLU A 37 -18.75 -0.95 6.10
C GLU A 37 -17.33 -1.44 5.83
N TYR A 38 -16.34 -0.91 6.55
CA TYR A 38 -14.91 -1.16 6.32
C TYR A 38 -14.29 -1.95 7.45
N PHE A 39 -13.59 -3.03 7.12
CA PHE A 39 -12.84 -3.87 8.05
C PHE A 39 -11.35 -3.74 7.73
N ILE A 40 -10.61 -3.00 8.56
CA ILE A 40 -9.22 -2.68 8.34
C ILE A 40 -8.35 -3.66 9.11
N PHE A 41 -7.65 -4.53 8.38
CA PHE A 41 -6.74 -5.51 8.97
C PHE A 41 -5.35 -4.94 9.13
N ILE A 42 -4.84 -4.93 10.36
CA ILE A 42 -3.54 -4.38 10.72
C ILE A 42 -2.74 -5.36 11.59
N SER A 43 -1.43 -5.20 11.64
CA SER A 43 -0.59 -5.76 12.70
C SER A 43 -0.54 -4.79 13.89
N PRO A 44 -0.44 -5.31 15.13
CA PRO A 44 -0.20 -4.45 16.28
C PRO A 44 1.05 -3.58 16.08
N GLY A 45 0.99 -2.34 16.57
CA GLY A 45 2.09 -1.39 16.49
C GLY A 45 1.94 -0.26 17.50
N GLU A 46 2.99 0.55 17.65
CA GLU A 46 3.04 1.63 18.64
C GLU A 46 2.30 2.90 18.18
N ASP A 47 2.28 3.14 16.86
CA ASP A 47 1.66 4.33 16.29
C ASP A 47 0.16 4.10 16.02
N ARG A 48 -0.68 4.49 16.96
CA ARG A 48 -2.14 4.41 16.89
C ARG A 48 -2.75 5.52 16.03
N CYS A 49 -2.28 5.64 14.79
CA CYS A 49 -2.64 6.73 13.86
C CYS A 49 -4.05 6.65 13.27
N LEU A 50 -4.79 5.57 13.52
CA LEU A 50 -6.15 5.36 13.06
C LEU A 50 -6.99 4.73 14.17
N GLU A 51 -8.22 5.18 14.33
CA GLU A 51 -9.18 4.64 15.28
C GLU A 51 -10.45 4.14 14.58
N SER A 52 -11.09 3.15 15.19
CA SER A 52 -12.41 2.69 14.73
C SER A 52 -13.43 3.80 14.91
N SER A 53 -14.26 4.03 13.91
CA SER A 53 -15.34 5.04 13.97
C SER A 53 -16.46 4.66 13.04
N GLY A 54 -17.71 4.77 13.53
CA GLY A 54 -18.89 4.56 12.70
C GLY A 54 -18.85 3.23 11.93
N ASN A 55 -18.65 3.35 10.63
CA ASN A 55 -18.62 2.23 9.68
C ASN A 55 -17.19 1.65 9.44
N VAL A 56 -16.17 2.11 10.18
CA VAL A 56 -14.78 1.63 10.04
C VAL A 56 -14.35 0.87 11.29
N HIS A 57 -14.01 -0.40 11.12
CA HIS A 57 -13.63 -1.33 12.18
C HIS A 57 -12.17 -1.75 12.03
N ILE A 58 -11.34 -1.47 13.02
CA ILE A 58 -9.94 -1.89 13.02
C ILE A 58 -9.82 -3.27 13.67
N ILE A 59 -9.17 -4.20 12.97
CA ILE A 59 -8.96 -5.57 13.41
C ILE A 59 -7.48 -5.86 13.45
N GLU A 60 -6.96 -6.05 14.66
CA GLU A 60 -5.56 -6.42 14.88
C GLU A 60 -5.35 -7.92 14.71
N LEU A 61 -4.49 -8.29 13.78
CA LEU A 61 -4.07 -9.68 13.58
C LEU A 61 -2.63 -9.85 14.03
N LYS A 62 -2.42 -10.63 15.11
CA LYS A 62 -1.09 -10.96 15.63
C LYS A 62 -0.52 -12.15 14.87
N CYS A 63 0.65 -11.98 14.27
CA CYS A 63 1.36 -13.05 13.59
C CYS A 63 2.88 -12.76 13.60
N PRO A 64 3.74 -13.78 13.75
CA PRO A 64 5.18 -13.57 13.93
C PRO A 64 5.91 -13.09 12.67
N THR A 65 5.37 -13.37 11.48
CA THR A 65 6.01 -12.99 10.22
C THR A 65 5.00 -12.45 9.21
N TYR A 66 5.47 -11.58 8.29
CA TYR A 66 4.64 -11.04 7.23
C TYR A 66 4.00 -12.13 6.35
N PRO A 67 4.73 -13.13 5.83
CA PRO A 67 4.13 -14.19 5.01
C PRO A 67 3.03 -14.98 5.73
N LEU A 68 3.20 -15.32 7.00
CA LEU A 68 2.18 -16.00 7.79
C LEU A 68 0.97 -15.10 8.05
N TRP A 69 1.21 -13.83 8.31
CA TRP A 69 0.16 -12.84 8.49
C TRP A 69 -0.71 -12.74 7.22
N GLU A 70 -0.07 -12.57 6.05
CA GLU A 70 -0.77 -12.40 4.77
C GLU A 70 -1.39 -13.69 4.25
N GLN A 71 -0.71 -14.84 4.39
CA GLN A 71 -1.16 -16.10 3.77
C GLN A 71 -2.07 -16.94 4.68
N VAL A 72 -2.07 -16.70 6.00
CA VAL A 72 -2.85 -17.48 6.96
C VAL A 72 -3.80 -16.62 7.77
N ALA A 73 -3.30 -15.65 8.55
CA ALA A 73 -4.13 -14.86 9.47
C ALA A 73 -5.17 -14.02 8.72
N LEU A 74 -4.76 -13.30 7.68
CA LEU A 74 -5.65 -12.46 6.87
C LEU A 74 -6.75 -13.27 6.18
N PRO A 75 -6.49 -14.37 5.44
CA PRO A 75 -7.55 -15.20 4.85
C PRO A 75 -8.52 -15.79 5.87
N GLN A 76 -8.05 -16.20 7.04
CA GLN A 76 -8.91 -16.70 8.11
C GLN A 76 -9.86 -15.62 8.64
N ALA A 77 -9.36 -14.42 8.87
CA ALA A 77 -10.15 -13.29 9.30
C ALA A 77 -11.18 -12.87 8.23
N VAL A 78 -10.77 -12.80 6.97
CA VAL A 78 -11.66 -12.54 5.81
C VAL A 78 -12.77 -13.59 5.72
N LYS A 79 -12.43 -14.88 5.88
CA LYS A 79 -13.43 -15.97 5.88
C LYS A 79 -14.43 -15.85 7.03
N SER A 80 -14.01 -15.38 8.21
CA SER A 80 -14.87 -15.17 9.37
C SER A 80 -15.84 -14.00 9.18
N ILE A 81 -15.35 -12.86 8.66
CA ILE A 81 -16.13 -11.63 8.48
C ILE A 81 -17.04 -11.71 7.24
N LYS A 82 -16.59 -12.44 6.22
CA LYS A 82 -17.29 -12.59 4.93
C LYS A 82 -17.57 -11.23 4.27
N PRO A 83 -16.54 -10.39 4.01
CA PRO A 83 -16.75 -9.16 3.27
C PRO A 83 -17.10 -9.45 1.81
N ASP A 84 -17.61 -8.44 1.10
CA ASP A 84 -17.92 -8.53 -0.33
C ASP A 84 -16.67 -8.51 -1.21
N LEU A 85 -15.57 -7.89 -0.70
CA LEU A 85 -14.27 -7.86 -1.35
C LEU A 85 -13.12 -7.66 -0.34
N LEU A 86 -11.91 -8.05 -0.74
CA LEU A 86 -10.67 -7.71 -0.06
C LEU A 86 -9.81 -6.80 -0.95
N HIS A 87 -9.41 -5.65 -0.44
CA HIS A 87 -8.44 -4.75 -1.05
C HIS A 87 -7.08 -4.87 -0.34
N CYS A 88 -6.08 -5.37 -1.05
CA CYS A 88 -4.69 -5.43 -0.57
C CYS A 88 -3.92 -4.22 -1.09
N THR A 89 -3.26 -3.47 -0.18
CA THR A 89 -2.69 -2.16 -0.48
C THR A 89 -1.17 -2.14 -0.65
N SER A 90 -0.49 -3.29 -0.51
CA SER A 90 0.97 -3.35 -0.35
C SER A 90 1.70 -4.25 -1.36
N ASN A 91 1.33 -4.20 -2.65
CA ASN A 91 1.91 -4.96 -3.77
C ASN A 91 1.68 -6.49 -3.71
N THR A 92 1.28 -7.05 -2.60
CA THR A 92 1.05 -8.49 -2.42
C THR A 92 -0.33 -8.77 -1.84
N ALA A 93 -0.77 -10.02 -1.92
CA ALA A 93 -2.05 -10.46 -1.39
C ALA A 93 -2.02 -11.98 -1.08
N PRO A 94 -3.01 -12.50 -0.37
CA PRO A 94 -3.13 -13.94 -0.17
C PRO A 94 -3.25 -14.71 -1.48
N LEU A 95 -2.51 -15.81 -1.61
CA LEU A 95 -2.60 -16.74 -2.74
C LEU A 95 -3.98 -17.41 -2.82
N HIS A 96 -4.65 -17.55 -1.68
CA HIS A 96 -6.00 -18.09 -1.55
C HIS A 96 -6.87 -17.09 -0.78
N CYS A 97 -7.87 -16.54 -1.47
CA CYS A 97 -8.85 -15.63 -0.90
C CYS A 97 -10.26 -16.14 -1.22
N SER A 98 -11.15 -16.12 -0.23
CA SER A 98 -12.54 -16.59 -0.37
C SER A 98 -13.48 -15.55 -1.00
N VAL A 99 -13.01 -14.33 -1.21
CA VAL A 99 -13.77 -13.19 -1.73
C VAL A 99 -13.04 -12.54 -2.91
N PRO A 100 -13.73 -11.74 -3.74
CA PRO A 100 -13.09 -10.97 -4.81
C PRO A 100 -11.92 -10.13 -4.30
N LEU A 101 -10.79 -10.15 -5.03
CA LEU A 101 -9.56 -9.48 -4.68
C LEU A 101 -9.34 -8.23 -5.53
N VAL A 102 -9.07 -7.11 -4.88
CA VAL A 102 -8.53 -5.88 -5.46
C VAL A 102 -7.11 -5.69 -4.94
N LEU A 103 -6.17 -5.34 -5.81
CA LEU A 103 -4.77 -5.16 -5.44
C LEU A 103 -4.29 -3.76 -5.84
N THR A 104 -3.65 -3.04 -4.93
CA THR A 104 -2.82 -1.89 -5.29
C THR A 104 -1.40 -2.37 -5.55
N LEU A 105 -0.98 -2.30 -6.82
CA LEU A 105 0.37 -2.58 -7.28
C LEU A 105 1.07 -1.25 -7.57
N HIS A 106 1.89 -0.79 -6.62
CA HIS A 106 2.54 0.52 -6.69
C HIS A 106 3.62 0.58 -7.76
N ASP A 107 4.39 -0.51 -7.88
CA ASP A 107 5.52 -0.64 -8.81
C ASP A 107 5.83 -2.12 -9.10
N ILE A 108 6.73 -2.32 -10.07
CA ILE A 108 7.26 -3.63 -10.45
C ILE A 108 8.78 -3.72 -10.29
N ILE A 109 9.37 -2.92 -9.39
CA ILE A 109 10.82 -2.89 -9.11
C ILE A 109 11.34 -4.29 -8.76
N TYR A 110 10.53 -5.13 -8.13
CA TYR A 110 10.90 -6.52 -7.82
C TYR A 110 11.22 -7.39 -9.04
N LEU A 111 10.84 -6.96 -10.27
CA LEU A 111 11.21 -7.63 -11.53
C LEU A 111 12.57 -7.19 -12.06
N GLU A 112 13.07 -6.03 -11.64
CA GLU A 112 14.31 -5.46 -12.12
C GLU A 112 15.53 -6.23 -11.61
N LYS A 113 16.63 -6.17 -12.37
CA LYS A 113 17.91 -6.72 -11.92
C LYS A 113 18.47 -5.84 -10.81
N ARG A 114 18.78 -6.45 -9.69
CA ARG A 114 19.40 -5.74 -8.57
C ARG A 114 20.82 -5.29 -8.92
N GLN A 115 21.14 -4.06 -8.57
CA GLN A 115 22.47 -3.49 -8.73
C GLN A 115 23.29 -3.50 -7.43
N SER A 116 22.66 -3.73 -6.27
CA SER A 116 23.33 -3.64 -4.96
C SER A 116 23.60 -5.00 -4.33
N SER A 117 24.81 -5.15 -3.78
CA SER A 117 25.29 -6.35 -3.07
C SER A 117 25.11 -6.29 -1.54
N SER A 118 24.56 -5.20 -0.98
CA SER A 118 24.55 -4.94 0.47
C SER A 118 23.15 -4.94 1.11
N LEU A 119 22.28 -5.85 0.67
CA LEU A 119 20.94 -5.95 1.23
C LEU A 119 20.90 -6.79 2.52
N SER A 120 20.04 -6.39 3.46
CA SER A 120 19.77 -7.24 4.62
C SER A 120 19.07 -8.52 4.18
N TRP A 121 19.29 -9.62 4.88
CA TRP A 121 18.61 -10.90 4.64
C TRP A 121 17.08 -10.77 4.59
N TYR A 122 16.51 -9.86 5.39
CA TYR A 122 15.08 -9.57 5.40
C TYR A 122 14.58 -8.93 4.08
N GLN A 123 15.35 -8.01 3.51
CA GLN A 123 15.03 -7.39 2.22
C GLN A 123 15.10 -8.41 1.08
N GLU A 124 16.06 -9.32 1.16
CA GLU A 124 16.22 -10.40 0.18
C GLU A 124 15.05 -11.38 0.21
N MET A 125 14.64 -11.82 1.41
CA MET A 125 13.44 -12.63 1.57
C MET A 125 12.18 -11.92 1.04
N GLY A 126 12.02 -10.64 1.32
CA GLY A 126 10.89 -9.86 0.82
C GLY A 126 10.86 -9.75 -0.71
N TRP A 127 12.02 -9.66 -1.34
CA TRP A 127 12.14 -9.64 -2.79
C TRP A 127 11.74 -11.00 -3.41
N HIS A 128 12.26 -12.10 -2.90
CA HIS A 128 11.87 -13.45 -3.34
C HIS A 128 10.38 -13.73 -3.12
N TYR A 129 9.85 -13.30 -1.98
CA TYR A 129 8.43 -13.42 -1.67
C TYR A 129 7.55 -12.73 -2.71
N ARG A 130 7.86 -11.47 -3.09
CA ARG A 130 7.11 -10.75 -4.12
C ARG A 130 7.20 -11.45 -5.48
N ARG A 131 8.37 -11.88 -5.89
CA ARG A 131 8.56 -12.62 -7.15
C ARG A 131 7.78 -13.93 -7.20
N LEU A 132 7.57 -14.56 -6.07
CA LEU A 132 6.76 -15.78 -5.95
C LEU A 132 5.27 -15.48 -5.96
N VAL A 133 4.83 -14.51 -5.15
CA VAL A 133 3.41 -14.25 -4.86
C VAL A 133 2.76 -13.43 -5.96
N VAL A 134 3.36 -12.31 -6.38
CA VAL A 134 2.72 -11.34 -7.26
C VAL A 134 2.27 -11.96 -8.59
N PRO A 135 3.09 -12.71 -9.34
CA PRO A 135 2.64 -13.31 -10.59
C PRO A 135 1.47 -14.31 -10.44
N ARG A 136 1.32 -14.89 -9.23
CA ARG A 136 0.27 -15.88 -8.93
C ARG A 136 -1.04 -15.26 -8.49
N ILE A 137 -1.02 -14.04 -7.96
CA ILE A 137 -2.23 -13.33 -7.51
C ILE A 137 -2.83 -12.45 -8.60
N LEU A 138 -2.01 -11.85 -9.48
CA LEU A 138 -2.48 -10.93 -10.52
C LEU A 138 -3.62 -11.49 -11.37
N PRO A 139 -3.56 -12.74 -11.88
CA PRO A 139 -4.67 -13.31 -12.66
C PRO A 139 -5.96 -13.51 -11.84
N LYS A 140 -5.86 -13.54 -10.53
CA LYS A 140 -7.00 -13.74 -9.61
C LYS A 140 -7.65 -12.42 -9.19
N CYS A 141 -6.97 -11.28 -9.41
CA CYS A 141 -7.50 -9.97 -9.05
C CYS A 141 -8.66 -9.58 -9.97
N LYS A 142 -9.75 -9.11 -9.38
CA LYS A 142 -10.86 -8.48 -10.13
C LYS A 142 -10.46 -7.16 -10.73
N LYS A 143 -9.66 -6.38 -9.98
CA LYS A 143 -9.06 -5.12 -10.41
C LYS A 143 -7.68 -4.97 -9.78
N ILE A 144 -6.80 -4.32 -10.52
CA ILE A 144 -5.47 -3.91 -10.06
C ILE A 144 -5.42 -2.39 -10.19
N ILE A 145 -5.03 -1.73 -9.12
CA ILE A 145 -4.86 -0.27 -9.05
C ILE A 145 -3.37 0.00 -9.08
N THR A 146 -2.93 0.97 -9.89
CA THR A 146 -1.57 1.50 -9.83
C THR A 146 -1.58 3.01 -9.70
N VAL A 147 -0.44 3.61 -9.35
CA VAL A 147 -0.36 5.00 -8.87
C VAL A 147 -0.14 6.04 -9.95
N SER A 148 0.11 5.63 -11.21
CA SER A 148 0.31 6.56 -12.32
C SER A 148 0.06 5.90 -13.68
N LEU A 149 -0.19 6.71 -14.72
CA LEU A 149 -0.26 6.22 -16.11
C LEU A 149 1.10 5.69 -16.60
N PHE A 150 2.20 6.25 -16.11
CA PHE A 150 3.54 5.76 -16.42
C PHE A 150 3.71 4.32 -15.90
N GLU A 151 3.39 4.08 -14.64
CA GLU A 151 3.52 2.75 -14.05
C GLU A 151 2.50 1.77 -14.66
N ARG A 152 1.27 2.24 -14.99
CA ARG A 152 0.29 1.43 -15.71
C ARG A 152 0.87 0.87 -17.02
N LYS A 153 1.51 1.73 -17.81
CA LYS A 153 2.14 1.31 -19.07
C LYS A 153 3.22 0.26 -18.82
N ARG A 154 4.13 0.51 -17.87
CA ARG A 154 5.20 -0.45 -17.50
C ARG A 154 4.66 -1.82 -17.06
N ILE A 155 3.62 -1.80 -16.22
CA ILE A 155 2.98 -3.02 -15.71
C ILE A 155 2.35 -3.82 -16.86
N LEU A 156 1.61 -3.18 -17.77
CA LEU A 156 0.99 -3.84 -18.93
C LEU A 156 2.05 -4.47 -19.83
N GLU A 157 3.12 -3.74 -20.14
CA GLU A 157 4.22 -4.23 -20.99
C GLU A 157 4.99 -5.41 -20.36
N ALA A 158 5.25 -5.34 -19.05
CA ALA A 158 6.05 -6.34 -18.35
C ALA A 158 5.28 -7.61 -17.97
N LEU A 159 3.98 -7.48 -17.66
CA LEU A 159 3.16 -8.56 -17.10
C LEU A 159 2.05 -9.04 -18.03
N HIS A 160 1.87 -8.41 -19.20
CA HIS A 160 0.89 -8.76 -20.22
C HIS A 160 -0.54 -8.93 -19.66
N LEU A 161 -0.94 -8.04 -18.75
CA LEU A 161 -2.27 -8.05 -18.14
C LEU A 161 -3.32 -7.51 -19.12
N PRO A 162 -4.59 -7.93 -18.98
CA PRO A 162 -5.71 -7.29 -19.68
C PRO A 162 -5.82 -5.80 -19.28
N GLU A 163 -5.97 -4.90 -20.24
CA GLU A 163 -6.03 -3.45 -19.97
C GLU A 163 -7.19 -3.07 -19.06
N GLU A 164 -8.33 -3.76 -19.20
CA GLU A 164 -9.51 -3.56 -18.38
C GLU A 164 -9.33 -3.96 -16.91
N GLN A 165 -8.33 -4.81 -16.62
CA GLN A 165 -8.03 -5.25 -15.25
C GLN A 165 -7.22 -4.20 -14.47
N LEU A 166 -6.42 -3.37 -15.17
CA LEU A 166 -5.48 -2.42 -14.56
C LEU A 166 -5.95 -0.98 -14.74
N VAL A 167 -6.12 -0.27 -13.63
CA VAL A 167 -6.51 1.14 -13.58
C VAL A 167 -5.45 1.98 -12.88
N ALA A 168 -5.16 3.17 -13.43
CA ALA A 168 -4.30 4.14 -12.76
C ALA A 168 -5.15 5.11 -11.93
N VAL A 169 -4.82 5.19 -10.64
CA VAL A 169 -5.39 6.15 -9.69
C VAL A 169 -4.23 6.89 -9.04
N TYR A 170 -4.10 8.19 -9.35
CA TYR A 170 -3.01 9.00 -8.81
C TYR A 170 -3.18 9.21 -7.31
N ASN A 171 -2.06 9.15 -6.59
CA ASN A 171 -2.04 9.54 -5.20
C ASN A 171 -2.34 11.03 -5.08
N GLY A 172 -3.16 11.39 -4.12
CA GLY A 172 -3.35 12.77 -3.67
C GLY A 172 -2.19 13.25 -2.80
N PHE A 173 -2.34 14.43 -2.24
CA PHE A 173 -1.42 14.98 -1.24
C PHE A 173 -2.17 15.19 0.08
N ASN A 174 -1.46 15.03 1.16
CA ASN A 174 -1.99 15.23 2.51
C ASN A 174 -2.15 16.74 2.80
N SER A 175 -3.17 17.11 3.59
CA SER A 175 -3.41 18.49 4.05
C SER A 175 -2.24 19.12 4.80
N HIS A 176 -1.27 18.33 5.26
CA HIS A 176 -0.02 18.84 5.86
C HIS A 176 0.91 19.51 4.83
N PHE A 177 0.77 19.19 3.54
CA PHE A 177 1.53 19.83 2.46
C PHE A 177 0.86 21.13 2.05
N HIS A 178 1.14 22.19 2.79
CA HIS A 178 0.71 23.55 2.47
C HIS A 178 1.86 24.55 2.66
N LEU A 179 1.72 25.72 2.05
CA LEU A 179 2.74 26.77 2.17
C LEU A 179 2.93 27.15 3.64
N GLN A 180 4.16 27.05 4.10
CA GLN A 180 4.54 27.43 5.46
C GLN A 180 5.10 28.87 5.46
N PRO A 181 4.57 29.76 6.30
CA PRO A 181 5.08 31.16 6.38
C PRO A 181 6.58 31.27 6.65
N LYS A 182 7.15 30.26 7.33
CA LYS A 182 8.58 30.19 7.67
C LYS A 182 9.43 29.47 6.62
N ALA A 183 8.84 28.94 5.55
CA ALA A 183 9.55 28.15 4.53
C ALA A 183 10.75 28.90 3.92
N PRO A 184 10.68 30.19 3.53
CA PRO A 184 11.84 30.90 3.00
C PRO A 184 13.04 30.98 3.96
N LYS A 185 12.78 31.12 5.27
CA LYS A 185 13.85 31.14 6.30
C LYS A 185 14.49 29.75 6.47
N ILE A 186 13.71 28.69 6.36
CA ILE A 186 14.20 27.32 6.47
C ILE A 186 15.03 26.99 5.23
N THR A 187 14.53 27.30 4.04
CA THR A 187 15.21 27.00 2.78
C THR A 187 16.59 27.67 2.71
N ARG A 188 16.70 28.95 3.12
CA ARG A 188 17.98 29.68 3.14
C ARG A 188 19.06 29.07 4.05
N LYS A 189 18.69 28.16 4.96
CA LYS A 189 19.68 27.41 5.75
C LYS A 189 20.41 26.32 4.95
N TYR A 190 19.84 25.89 3.86
CA TYR A 190 20.32 24.76 3.06
C TYR A 190 20.80 25.19 1.67
N ILE A 191 20.21 26.27 1.12
CA ILE A 191 20.54 26.75 -0.21
C ILE A 191 20.45 28.27 -0.24
N ASP A 192 21.52 28.91 -0.77
CA ASP A 192 21.63 30.35 -0.99
C ASP A 192 21.26 30.70 -2.43
N ALA A 193 20.04 30.37 -2.83
CA ALA A 193 19.49 30.67 -4.15
C ALA A 193 18.03 31.04 -4.03
N GLU A 194 17.58 32.03 -4.82
CA GLU A 194 16.16 32.42 -4.87
C GLU A 194 15.31 31.39 -5.64
N ASN A 195 15.87 30.79 -6.68
CA ASN A 195 15.21 29.79 -7.50
C ASN A 195 15.97 28.48 -7.42
N TYR A 196 15.29 27.39 -7.11
CA TYR A 196 15.85 26.05 -7.04
C TYR A 196 14.83 24.99 -7.43
N LEU A 197 15.33 23.85 -7.89
CA LEU A 197 14.52 22.64 -8.08
C LEU A 197 14.83 21.69 -6.93
N PHE A 198 13.79 21.27 -6.22
CA PHE A 198 13.91 20.25 -5.19
C PHE A 198 13.50 18.91 -5.78
N PHE A 199 14.39 17.93 -5.68
CA PHE A 199 14.11 16.55 -6.07
C PHE A 199 14.32 15.63 -4.87
N LEU A 200 13.26 14.89 -4.51
CA LEU A 200 13.32 13.84 -3.51
C LEU A 200 13.36 12.50 -4.23
N GLY A 201 14.51 11.87 -4.24
CA GLY A 201 14.73 10.58 -4.90
C GLY A 201 15.47 9.61 -4.01
N ASN A 202 15.34 8.33 -4.30
CA ASN A 202 16.19 7.28 -3.74
C ASN A 202 17.30 6.98 -4.76
N THR A 203 18.53 6.90 -4.29
CA THR A 203 19.74 6.64 -5.11
C THR A 203 20.23 5.19 -4.97
N ASP A 204 19.52 4.36 -4.19
CA ASP A 204 19.93 2.97 -3.91
C ASP A 204 19.41 1.99 -4.97
#